data_d14812590c6935533349e6cafbb8fbcf
#
_entry.id   d14812590c6935533349e6cafbb8fbcf
#
_cell.length_a   1.000
_cell.length_b   1.000
_cell.length_c   1.000
_cell.angle_alpha   90.00
_cell.angle_beta   90.00
_cell.angle_gamma   90.00
#
_symmetry.space_group_name_H-M   'P 1'
#
loop_
_entity.id
_entity.type
_entity.pdbx_description
1 polymer ?
#
loop_
_entity_poly.entity_id
_entity_poly.type
_entity_poly.pdbx_seq_one_letter_code
_entity_poly.pdbx_strand_id
1 'polypeptide(L)'
;MLPNHPSVKRLSKSRLGMQPVNNGDVSDLDVQQGDLVIGSGWHPALFRAEVSALTSNIDESLTPRILHVPSSKGLEGAATVDQILRHFGISTIENLDNDFSDWLEVNSLSIDQTVAVRWSRHGERTSKGIELAKRIGGILHSNGFRIDLEEPEQTIQLLISGSDLFWGIPQLSEPPRKEWKNRVATRRPFFKPVSLDPQHARLMINLTGNGGPVLDPMCGTGGLLIESTLMGLESTGVDLDPEMVEGSKKNLQWCGGHAKVIHGDATQLAHLDIGGFRSVCFDPPYGRNAWRSDSILNLFTSVLNSIHSVCEDGAVMCCMLPADVEQLNVMGMKWQKMKELFDKTGWRIDGDWKIPVHASLSRRLVRAVRIPV
;
A
#
# COMPACT_ATOMS: atom_id res chain seq x y z
N MET A 1 13.31 -9.15 -36.34
CA MET A 1 14.53 -8.91 -35.53
C MET A 1 14.11 -7.94 -34.42
N LEU A 2 13.92 -8.45 -33.22
CA LEU A 2 13.62 -7.65 -32.01
C LEU A 2 14.94 -7.42 -31.27
N PRO A 3 15.18 -6.24 -30.68
CA PRO A 3 16.45 -5.95 -30.00
C PRO A 3 16.51 -6.62 -28.62
N ASN A 4 17.67 -7.14 -28.30
CA ASN A 4 18.04 -7.79 -27.05
C ASN A 4 17.81 -6.89 -25.84
N HIS A 5 17.09 -7.40 -24.84
CA HIS A 5 17.04 -6.84 -23.48
C HIS A 5 18.39 -7.06 -22.77
N PRO A 6 18.88 -6.07 -22.02
CA PRO A 6 20.10 -6.23 -21.25
C PRO A 6 19.88 -7.21 -20.10
N SER A 7 20.79 -8.17 -19.99
CA SER A 7 20.89 -9.17 -18.94
C SER A 7 20.96 -8.51 -17.55
N VAL A 8 20.06 -8.96 -16.66
CA VAL A 8 20.11 -8.67 -15.23
C VAL A 8 21.44 -9.20 -14.69
N LYS A 9 22.31 -8.31 -14.21
CA LYS A 9 23.54 -8.68 -13.53
C LYS A 9 23.18 -9.48 -12.27
N ARG A 10 23.72 -10.70 -12.17
CA ARG A 10 23.74 -11.51 -10.95
C ARG A 10 24.29 -10.65 -9.80
N LEU A 11 23.46 -10.38 -8.80
CA LEU A 11 23.92 -9.83 -7.53
C LEU A 11 24.73 -10.92 -6.83
N SER A 12 26.02 -10.65 -6.61
CA SER A 12 26.92 -11.56 -5.91
C SER A 12 26.55 -11.63 -4.43
N LYS A 13 26.68 -12.80 -3.83
CA LYS A 13 26.46 -13.13 -2.40
C LYS A 13 27.16 -12.21 -1.39
N SER A 14 28.00 -11.28 -1.83
CA SER A 14 28.79 -10.37 -0.99
C SER A 14 28.04 -9.16 -0.43
N ARG A 15 26.72 -9.01 -0.64
CA ARG A 15 25.94 -7.88 -0.12
C ARG A 15 24.97 -8.24 1.03
N LEU A 16 24.89 -9.51 1.41
CA LEU A 16 24.09 -9.96 2.56
C LEU A 16 24.85 -9.95 3.89
N GLY A 17 26.02 -9.33 4.00
CA GLY A 17 26.77 -9.28 5.25
C GLY A 17 27.35 -10.63 5.71
N MET A 18 27.23 -11.70 4.92
CA MET A 18 27.84 -12.99 5.22
C MET A 18 29.35 -12.92 4.92
N GLN A 19 30.15 -12.75 5.95
CA GLN A 19 31.56 -13.11 5.94
C GLN A 19 31.67 -14.64 5.81
N PRO A 20 32.67 -15.18 5.11
CA PRO A 20 32.91 -16.64 5.08
C PRO A 20 33.16 -17.11 6.51
N VAL A 21 32.28 -18.00 7.01
CA VAL A 21 32.40 -18.59 8.35
C VAL A 21 33.65 -19.43 8.41
N ASN A 22 34.61 -19.03 9.24
CA ASN A 22 35.67 -19.91 9.75
C ASN A 22 34.99 -20.99 10.63
N ASN A 23 35.39 -22.26 10.42
CA ASN A 23 34.95 -23.39 11.24
C ASN A 23 35.19 -23.11 12.73
N GLY A 24 34.16 -22.86 13.50
CA GLY A 24 34.19 -22.72 14.94
C GLY A 24 32.92 -22.05 15.48
N ASP A 25 32.11 -22.80 16.16
CA ASP A 25 30.93 -22.49 16.94
C ASP A 25 29.60 -22.28 16.19
N VAL A 26 28.71 -23.25 16.43
CA VAL A 26 27.29 -23.33 16.01
C VAL A 26 26.39 -22.39 16.85
N SER A 27 26.91 -21.31 17.44
CA SER A 27 26.19 -20.44 18.38
C SER A 27 25.60 -19.15 17.78
N ASP A 28 25.85 -18.85 16.50
CA ASP A 28 25.33 -17.63 15.86
C ASP A 28 24.48 -17.94 14.59
N LEU A 29 23.48 -18.78 14.74
CA LEU A 29 22.32 -18.70 13.86
C LEU A 29 21.56 -17.44 14.26
N ASP A 30 21.88 -16.34 13.58
CA ASP A 30 21.07 -15.12 13.63
C ASP A 30 19.63 -15.48 13.27
N VAL A 31 18.79 -15.62 14.29
CA VAL A 31 17.33 -15.67 14.12
C VAL A 31 16.98 -14.38 13.37
N GLN A 32 16.56 -14.48 12.13
CA GLN A 32 16.23 -13.31 11.34
C GLN A 32 15.11 -12.55 12.06
N GLN A 33 15.49 -11.43 12.69
CA GLN A 33 14.56 -10.60 13.43
C GLN A 33 13.72 -9.81 12.41
N GLY A 34 12.41 -9.68 12.69
CA GLY A 34 11.50 -8.92 11.84
C GLY A 34 10.49 -9.79 11.11
N ASP A 35 9.85 -9.19 10.11
CA ASP A 35 8.76 -9.80 9.35
C ASP A 35 8.98 -9.67 7.84
N LEU A 36 8.50 -10.64 7.07
CA LEU A 36 8.36 -10.49 5.62
C LEU A 36 6.97 -9.94 5.28
N VAL A 37 6.97 -8.86 4.52
CA VAL A 37 5.74 -8.23 4.02
C VAL A 37 5.62 -8.50 2.52
N ILE A 38 4.49 -9.07 2.13
CA ILE A 38 4.23 -9.54 0.78
C ILE A 38 3.19 -8.63 0.13
N GLY A 39 3.56 -8.03 -0.99
CA GLY A 39 2.70 -7.13 -1.75
C GLY A 39 1.82 -7.83 -2.77
N SER A 40 0.70 -7.21 -3.08
CA SER A 40 -0.30 -7.68 -4.06
C SER A 40 0.23 -7.81 -5.50
N GLY A 41 1.37 -7.18 -5.80
CA GLY A 41 1.96 -7.16 -7.14
C GLY A 41 1.27 -6.22 -8.12
N TRP A 42 0.21 -5.53 -7.71
CA TRP A 42 -0.46 -4.54 -8.54
C TRP A 42 0.46 -3.38 -8.93
N HIS A 43 1.17 -2.79 -7.94
CA HIS A 43 2.07 -1.66 -8.16
C HIS A 43 3.24 -1.71 -7.16
N PRO A 44 4.38 -2.33 -7.52
CA PRO A 44 5.48 -2.55 -6.57
C PRO A 44 6.05 -1.28 -5.91
N ALA A 45 6.10 -0.17 -6.66
CA ALA A 45 6.60 1.09 -6.10
C ALA A 45 5.63 1.70 -5.06
N LEU A 46 4.30 1.59 -5.28
CA LEU A 46 3.30 2.01 -4.31
C LEU A 46 3.29 1.10 -3.08
N PHE A 47 3.45 -0.20 -3.26
CA PHE A 47 3.61 -1.13 -2.16
C PHE A 47 4.77 -0.73 -1.24
N ARG A 48 5.95 -0.47 -1.82
CA ARG A 48 7.10 -0.02 -1.04
C ARG A 48 6.85 1.33 -0.35
N ALA A 49 6.24 2.28 -1.05
CA ALA A 49 5.93 3.59 -0.49
C ALA A 49 4.94 3.51 0.67
N GLU A 50 3.89 2.69 0.55
CA GLU A 50 2.91 2.48 1.61
C GLU A 50 3.54 1.83 2.84
N VAL A 51 4.30 0.74 2.66
CA VAL A 51 4.99 0.07 3.78
C VAL A 51 5.95 1.06 4.46
N SER A 52 6.74 1.81 3.69
CA SER A 52 7.65 2.83 4.25
C SER A 52 6.92 3.93 5.02
N ALA A 53 5.74 4.36 4.56
CA ALA A 53 4.94 5.38 5.24
C ALA A 53 4.36 4.88 6.57
N LEU A 54 4.04 3.58 6.66
CA LEU A 54 3.40 2.98 7.83
C LEU A 54 4.38 2.43 8.87
N THR A 55 5.57 1.97 8.47
CA THR A 55 6.53 1.29 9.36
C THR A 55 7.76 2.13 9.70
N SER A 56 7.95 3.27 9.06
CA SER A 56 9.14 4.14 9.19
C SER A 56 10.45 3.54 8.65
N ASN A 57 10.58 2.21 8.59
CA ASN A 57 11.79 1.54 8.11
C ASN A 57 11.47 0.30 7.28
N ILE A 58 12.16 0.18 6.16
CA ILE A 58 12.30 -1.05 5.37
C ILE A 58 13.77 -1.42 5.44
N ASP A 59 14.09 -2.60 5.99
CA ASP A 59 15.48 -3.06 6.05
C ASP A 59 16.00 -3.42 4.67
N GLU A 60 15.21 -4.20 3.92
CA GLU A 60 15.59 -4.66 2.60
C GLU A 60 14.39 -4.94 1.68
N SER A 61 14.58 -4.68 0.39
CA SER A 61 13.67 -5.11 -0.68
C SER A 61 14.23 -6.37 -1.33
N LEU A 62 13.76 -7.52 -0.89
CA LEU A 62 14.23 -8.84 -1.36
C LEU A 62 13.79 -9.11 -2.80
N THR A 63 12.55 -8.73 -3.11
CA THR A 63 11.99 -8.74 -4.46
C THR A 63 11.07 -7.53 -4.64
N PRO A 64 10.60 -7.22 -5.86
CA PRO A 64 9.62 -6.14 -6.05
C PRO A 64 8.33 -6.31 -5.22
N ARG A 65 8.06 -7.51 -4.71
CA ARG A 65 6.84 -7.86 -3.97
C ARG A 65 7.08 -8.37 -2.55
N ILE A 66 8.32 -8.49 -2.12
CA ILE A 66 8.68 -9.01 -0.78
C ILE A 66 9.66 -8.03 -0.15
N LEU A 67 9.27 -7.48 0.99
CA LEU A 67 10.08 -6.57 1.80
C LEU A 67 10.36 -7.23 3.15
N HIS A 68 11.57 -7.03 3.65
CA HIS A 68 11.92 -7.29 5.03
C HIS A 68 11.76 -6.00 5.83
N VAL A 69 11.05 -6.08 6.95
CA VAL A 69 10.83 -4.97 7.87
C VAL A 69 11.16 -5.38 9.31
N PRO A 70 11.68 -4.47 10.16
CA PRO A 70 11.96 -4.79 11.56
C PRO A 70 10.69 -5.15 12.35
N SER A 71 9.55 -4.60 11.93
CA SER A 71 8.25 -4.87 12.53
C SER A 71 7.14 -4.55 11.55
N SER A 72 6.17 -5.43 11.46
CA SER A 72 4.94 -5.25 10.66
C SER A 72 3.81 -4.52 11.39
N LYS A 73 4.06 -4.02 12.60
CA LYS A 73 3.07 -3.27 13.36
C LYS A 73 2.60 -2.04 12.57
N GLY A 74 1.30 -1.89 12.43
CA GLY A 74 0.67 -0.82 11.66
C GLY A 74 0.34 -1.18 10.22
N LEU A 75 0.72 -2.37 9.74
CA LEU A 75 0.41 -2.83 8.39
C LEU A 75 -0.93 -3.56 8.25
N GLU A 76 -1.66 -3.75 9.34
CA GLU A 76 -2.93 -4.50 9.35
C GLU A 76 -4.00 -3.89 8.44
N GLY A 77 -3.92 -2.58 8.20
CA GLY A 77 -4.80 -1.85 7.31
C GLY A 77 -4.20 -1.45 5.96
N ALA A 78 -3.04 -2.01 5.60
CA ALA A 78 -2.35 -1.63 4.37
C ALA A 78 -3.12 -2.07 3.11
N ALA A 79 -3.23 -1.16 2.14
CA ALA A 79 -4.01 -1.37 0.93
C ALA A 79 -3.32 -2.27 -0.10
N THR A 80 -1.99 -2.33 -0.07
CA THR A 80 -1.17 -3.05 -1.06
C THR A 80 -0.50 -4.30 -0.50
N VAL A 81 -0.64 -4.56 0.81
CA VAL A 81 -0.13 -5.77 1.48
C VAL A 81 -1.12 -6.91 1.32
N ASP A 82 -0.62 -8.07 0.90
CA ASP A 82 -1.39 -9.30 0.79
C ASP A 82 -1.22 -10.19 2.01
N GLN A 83 0.02 -10.27 2.49
CA GLN A 83 0.38 -11.21 3.53
C GLN A 83 1.57 -10.70 4.33
N ILE A 84 1.63 -11.08 5.59
CA ILE A 84 2.77 -10.84 6.48
C ILE A 84 3.20 -12.20 7.03
N LEU A 85 4.49 -12.51 6.94
CA LEU A 85 5.05 -13.74 7.49
C LEU A 85 5.99 -13.41 8.64
N ARG A 86 5.73 -14.02 9.79
CA ARG A 86 6.60 -14.03 10.97
C ARG A 86 7.46 -15.29 10.99
N HIS A 87 8.53 -15.24 11.76
CA HIS A 87 9.44 -16.38 11.90
C HIS A 87 9.82 -16.90 10.52
N PHE A 88 10.30 -16.04 9.65
CA PHE A 88 10.54 -16.39 8.27
C PHE A 88 11.90 -17.06 8.04
N GLY A 89 11.98 -17.84 6.97
CA GLY A 89 13.21 -18.38 6.44
C GLY A 89 13.36 -18.05 4.96
N ILE A 90 14.59 -18.02 4.49
CA ILE A 90 14.95 -17.75 3.10
C ILE A 90 15.92 -18.81 2.63
N SER A 91 15.70 -19.37 1.44
CA SER A 91 16.56 -20.39 0.86
C SER A 91 16.52 -20.36 -0.66
N THR A 92 17.26 -21.28 -1.25
CA THR A 92 17.12 -21.68 -2.66
C THR A 92 16.48 -23.06 -2.76
N ILE A 93 16.02 -23.43 -3.97
CA ILE A 93 15.45 -24.78 -4.20
C ILE A 93 16.45 -25.89 -3.85
N GLU A 94 17.75 -25.64 -4.06
CA GLU A 94 18.83 -26.61 -3.81
C GLU A 94 19.05 -26.87 -2.33
N ASN A 95 18.98 -25.83 -1.51
CA ASN A 95 19.29 -25.88 -0.08
C ASN A 95 18.07 -26.06 0.83
N LEU A 96 16.85 -26.12 0.25
CA LEU A 96 15.59 -26.08 0.99
C LEU A 96 15.55 -27.02 2.19
N ASP A 97 15.98 -28.29 2.02
CA ASP A 97 15.78 -29.31 3.04
C ASP A 97 16.65 -29.03 4.29
N ASN A 98 17.89 -28.57 4.08
CA ASN A 98 18.80 -28.22 5.19
C ASN A 98 18.31 -26.91 5.85
N ASP A 99 18.12 -25.86 5.07
CA ASP A 99 17.79 -24.54 5.60
C ASP A 99 16.40 -24.56 6.30
N PHE A 100 15.46 -25.40 5.83
CA PHE A 100 14.16 -25.54 6.49
C PHE A 100 14.28 -26.38 7.78
N SER A 101 15.11 -27.40 7.81
CA SER A 101 15.35 -28.20 9.04
C SER A 101 16.00 -27.32 10.13
N ASP A 102 17.01 -26.55 9.78
CA ASP A 102 17.66 -25.59 10.69
C ASP A 102 16.64 -24.55 11.22
N TRP A 103 15.80 -24.03 10.33
CA TRP A 103 14.72 -23.11 10.70
C TRP A 103 13.72 -23.76 11.67
N LEU A 104 13.37 -25.02 11.45
CA LEU A 104 12.42 -25.76 12.30
C LEU A 104 12.96 -25.97 13.71
N GLU A 105 14.27 -26.21 13.87
CA GLU A 105 14.91 -26.36 15.17
C GLU A 105 14.87 -25.08 16.01
N VAL A 106 15.03 -23.92 15.37
CA VAL A 106 15.06 -22.61 16.04
C VAL A 106 13.65 -22.09 16.32
N ASN A 107 12.69 -22.38 15.44
CA ASN A 107 11.34 -21.84 15.55
C ASN A 107 10.39 -22.87 16.18
N SER A 108 9.94 -22.60 17.39
CA SER A 108 9.05 -23.47 18.18
C SER A 108 7.64 -23.53 17.59
N LEU A 109 7.44 -24.36 16.57
CA LEU A 109 6.10 -24.77 16.16
C LEU A 109 5.52 -25.73 17.20
N SER A 110 4.21 -25.64 17.46
CA SER A 110 3.57 -26.56 18.39
C SER A 110 3.36 -27.94 17.74
N ILE A 111 4.08 -28.94 18.22
CA ILE A 111 4.00 -30.33 17.70
C ILE A 111 2.63 -30.98 18.00
N ASP A 112 1.92 -30.47 18.99
CA ASP A 112 0.58 -30.97 19.34
C ASP A 112 -0.50 -30.51 18.39
N GLN A 113 -0.22 -29.51 17.57
CA GLN A 113 -1.13 -28.94 16.57
C GLN A 113 -0.90 -29.55 15.21
N THR A 114 -1.98 -29.66 14.44
CA THR A 114 -1.89 -30.03 13.02
C THR A 114 -1.33 -28.90 12.18
N VAL A 115 -0.57 -29.24 11.12
CA VAL A 115 0.08 -28.26 10.25
C VAL A 115 -0.16 -28.53 8.78
N ALA A 116 -0.33 -27.45 8.01
CA ALA A 116 -0.29 -27.52 6.55
C ALA A 116 0.78 -26.59 5.96
N VAL A 117 1.33 -26.99 4.83
CA VAL A 117 2.16 -26.12 3.99
C VAL A 117 1.30 -25.62 2.83
N ARG A 118 1.08 -24.31 2.80
CA ARG A 118 0.43 -23.63 1.68
C ARG A 118 1.50 -22.96 0.83
N TRP A 119 1.31 -22.91 -0.48
CA TRP A 119 2.29 -22.29 -1.34
C TRP A 119 1.65 -21.29 -2.31
N SER A 120 2.41 -20.26 -2.65
CA SER A 120 2.10 -19.33 -3.71
C SER A 120 3.36 -18.97 -4.49
N ARG A 121 3.17 -18.40 -5.68
CA ARG A 121 4.29 -17.97 -6.51
C ARG A 121 4.24 -16.49 -6.79
N HIS A 122 5.40 -15.90 -6.93
CA HIS A 122 5.59 -14.53 -7.34
C HIS A 122 6.50 -14.49 -8.59
N GLY A 123 5.97 -14.03 -9.73
CA GLY A 123 6.70 -13.98 -10.99
C GLY A 123 6.37 -15.14 -11.94
N GLU A 124 7.39 -15.71 -12.57
CA GLU A 124 7.23 -16.71 -13.62
C GLU A 124 6.53 -18.00 -13.16
N ARG A 125 5.91 -18.70 -14.11
CA ARG A 125 5.21 -19.97 -13.83
C ARG A 125 6.22 -21.04 -13.42
N THR A 126 6.04 -21.61 -12.23
CA THR A 126 6.75 -22.81 -11.80
C THR A 126 5.78 -23.97 -11.63
N SER A 127 6.17 -25.15 -12.09
CA SER A 127 5.42 -26.40 -11.85
C SER A 127 5.80 -27.06 -10.53
N LYS A 128 6.82 -26.56 -9.84
CA LYS A 128 7.43 -27.19 -8.65
C LYS A 128 6.74 -26.90 -7.32
N GLY A 129 5.72 -26.03 -7.28
CA GLY A 129 5.13 -25.59 -6.01
C GLY A 129 4.58 -26.71 -5.13
N ILE A 130 3.85 -27.65 -5.74
CA ILE A 130 3.33 -28.83 -5.02
C ILE A 130 4.47 -29.73 -4.53
N GLU A 131 5.49 -29.94 -5.35
CA GLU A 131 6.67 -30.75 -4.99
C GLU A 131 7.41 -30.16 -3.79
N LEU A 132 7.69 -28.85 -3.84
CA LEU A 132 8.39 -28.15 -2.75
C LEU A 132 7.57 -28.13 -1.45
N ALA A 133 6.26 -27.90 -1.53
CA ALA A 133 5.37 -28.01 -0.37
C ALA A 133 5.34 -29.43 0.22
N LYS A 134 5.38 -30.47 -0.63
CA LYS A 134 5.48 -31.85 -0.17
C LYS A 134 6.82 -32.17 0.49
N ARG A 135 7.94 -31.60 -0.01
CA ARG A 135 9.26 -31.76 0.63
C ARG A 135 9.24 -31.21 2.04
N ILE A 136 8.75 -29.97 2.23
CA ILE A 136 8.58 -29.36 3.56
C ILE A 136 7.65 -30.20 4.42
N GLY A 137 6.50 -30.65 3.89
CA GLY A 137 5.57 -31.53 4.60
C GLY A 137 6.20 -32.87 5.06
N GLY A 138 7.11 -33.42 4.26
CA GLY A 138 7.90 -34.61 4.60
C GLY A 138 8.86 -34.36 5.77
N ILE A 139 9.56 -33.24 5.80
CA ILE A 139 10.43 -32.84 6.91
C ILE A 139 9.62 -32.66 8.18
N LEU A 140 8.48 -31.95 8.12
CA LEU A 140 7.58 -31.80 9.26
C LEU A 140 7.10 -33.14 9.82
N HIS A 141 6.65 -34.03 8.93
CA HIS A 141 6.18 -35.37 9.32
C HIS A 141 7.29 -36.21 9.99
N SER A 142 8.51 -36.16 9.43
CA SER A 142 9.67 -36.87 10.01
C SER A 142 10.07 -36.31 11.39
N ASN A 143 9.71 -35.07 11.69
CA ASN A 143 9.90 -34.43 12.99
C ASN A 143 8.67 -34.57 13.92
N GLY A 144 7.71 -35.45 13.58
CA GLY A 144 6.58 -35.80 14.42
C GLY A 144 5.33 -34.92 14.28
N PHE A 145 5.32 -33.94 13.37
CA PHE A 145 4.14 -33.13 13.14
C PHE A 145 3.05 -33.90 12.42
N ARG A 146 1.80 -33.65 12.82
CA ARG A 146 0.61 -34.18 12.13
C ARG A 146 0.20 -33.26 10.97
N ILE A 147 0.14 -33.80 9.77
CA ILE A 147 -0.24 -33.01 8.58
C ILE A 147 -1.75 -33.07 8.39
N ASP A 148 -2.39 -31.89 8.32
CA ASP A 148 -3.80 -31.74 7.95
C ASP A 148 -3.92 -30.69 6.85
N LEU A 149 -4.40 -31.12 5.67
CA LEU A 149 -4.54 -30.23 4.52
C LEU A 149 -5.92 -29.54 4.43
N GLU A 150 -6.89 -29.99 5.22
CA GLU A 150 -8.26 -29.48 5.17
C GLU A 150 -8.46 -28.39 6.23
N GLU A 151 -8.23 -28.71 7.49
CA GLU A 151 -8.43 -27.83 8.65
C GLU A 151 -7.18 -27.76 9.55
N PRO A 152 -6.04 -27.25 9.07
CA PRO A 152 -4.82 -27.17 9.85
C PRO A 152 -4.94 -26.12 10.96
N GLU A 153 -4.45 -26.44 12.14
CA GLU A 153 -4.36 -25.51 13.27
C GLU A 153 -3.19 -24.51 13.09
N GLN A 154 -2.16 -24.92 12.34
CA GLN A 154 -1.03 -24.06 11.95
C GLN A 154 -0.82 -24.11 10.45
N THR A 155 -0.35 -23.02 9.88
CA THR A 155 0.00 -22.95 8.47
C THR A 155 1.39 -22.38 8.28
N ILE A 156 2.19 -23.05 7.45
CA ILE A 156 3.43 -22.50 6.92
C ILE A 156 3.14 -22.06 5.51
N GLN A 157 3.38 -20.79 5.21
CA GLN A 157 3.26 -20.24 3.88
C GLN A 157 4.62 -20.32 3.18
N LEU A 158 4.69 -20.99 2.04
CA LEU A 158 5.83 -21.03 1.14
C LEU A 158 5.59 -20.09 -0.03
N LEU A 159 6.54 -19.19 -0.30
CA LEU A 159 6.56 -18.29 -1.44
C LEU A 159 7.70 -18.65 -2.36
N ILE A 160 7.42 -18.75 -3.67
CA ILE A 160 8.39 -19.12 -4.69
C ILE A 160 8.57 -17.93 -5.63
N SER A 161 9.80 -17.41 -5.71
CA SER A 161 10.17 -16.29 -6.59
C SER A 161 11.41 -16.65 -7.42
N GLY A 162 11.21 -17.22 -8.60
CA GLY A 162 12.29 -17.78 -9.41
C GLY A 162 12.94 -18.99 -8.73
N SER A 163 14.23 -18.88 -8.39
CA SER A 163 14.99 -19.88 -7.62
C SER A 163 14.90 -19.67 -6.12
N ASP A 164 14.44 -18.52 -5.68
CA ASP A 164 14.43 -18.13 -4.28
C ASP A 164 13.14 -18.57 -3.61
N LEU A 165 13.28 -19.07 -2.41
CA LEU A 165 12.20 -19.56 -1.56
C LEU A 165 12.15 -18.73 -0.29
N PHE A 166 10.94 -18.38 0.11
CA PHE A 166 10.65 -17.69 1.36
C PHE A 166 9.55 -18.46 2.07
N TRP A 167 9.64 -18.65 3.36
CA TRP A 167 8.56 -19.25 4.13
C TRP A 167 8.40 -18.57 5.47
N GLY A 168 7.30 -18.84 6.16
CA GLY A 168 7.04 -18.32 7.49
C GLY A 168 5.60 -18.58 7.92
N ILE A 169 5.27 -18.09 9.10
CA ILE A 169 3.95 -18.24 9.70
C ILE A 169 3.11 -17.01 9.34
N PRO A 170 1.98 -17.15 8.62
CA PRO A 170 1.12 -16.03 8.28
C PRO A 170 0.56 -15.36 9.53
N GLN A 171 0.70 -14.04 9.62
CA GLN A 171 0.10 -13.25 10.70
C GLN A 171 -1.37 -12.95 10.45
N LEU A 172 -1.75 -12.74 9.19
CA LEU A 172 -3.12 -12.45 8.78
C LEU A 172 -3.71 -13.71 8.12
N SER A 173 -4.82 -14.20 8.62
CA SER A 173 -5.53 -15.34 8.04
C SER A 173 -6.17 -15.03 6.69
N GLU A 174 -6.54 -13.76 6.44
CA GLU A 174 -7.11 -13.29 5.17
C GLU A 174 -6.67 -11.87 4.85
N PRO A 175 -6.38 -11.56 3.57
CA PRO A 175 -6.07 -10.19 3.18
C PRO A 175 -7.29 -9.27 3.34
N PRO A 176 -7.09 -7.98 3.69
CA PRO A 176 -8.16 -6.98 3.86
C PRO A 176 -9.07 -6.79 2.65
N ARG A 177 -8.72 -7.34 1.51
CA ARG A 177 -9.42 -7.18 0.22
C ARG A 177 -10.89 -7.58 0.21
N LYS A 178 -11.30 -8.55 1.04
CA LYS A 178 -12.71 -8.95 1.10
C LYS A 178 -13.61 -7.83 1.61
N GLU A 179 -13.11 -7.04 2.54
CA GLU A 179 -13.86 -5.95 3.13
C GLU A 179 -14.09 -4.79 2.15
N TRP A 180 -13.12 -4.48 1.29
CA TRP A 180 -13.27 -3.40 0.31
C TRP A 180 -14.37 -3.68 -0.71
N LYS A 181 -14.56 -4.94 -1.12
CA LYS A 181 -15.66 -5.33 -2.01
C LYS A 181 -17.04 -4.97 -1.47
N ASN A 182 -17.17 -4.86 -0.15
CA ASN A 182 -18.41 -4.48 0.51
C ASN A 182 -18.62 -2.96 0.51
N ARG A 183 -17.59 -2.16 0.29
CA ARG A 183 -17.62 -0.70 0.32
C ARG A 183 -17.46 -0.02 -1.03
N VAL A 184 -17.44 -0.79 -2.13
CA VAL A 184 -17.41 -0.21 -3.48
C VAL A 184 -18.61 0.73 -3.69
N ALA A 185 -18.43 1.74 -4.53
CA ALA A 185 -19.40 2.81 -4.73
C ALA A 185 -20.82 2.31 -4.99
N THR A 186 -20.98 1.26 -5.80
CA THR A 186 -22.29 0.67 -6.17
C THR A 186 -23.03 0.00 -5.01
N ARG A 187 -22.39 -0.22 -3.88
CA ARG A 187 -23.01 -0.80 -2.66
C ARG A 187 -23.37 0.25 -1.62
N ARG A 188 -22.97 1.52 -1.86
CA ARG A 188 -23.27 2.63 -0.94
C ARG A 188 -24.68 3.14 -1.15
N PRO A 189 -25.34 3.65 -0.09
CA PRO A 189 -26.67 4.26 -0.19
C PRO A 189 -26.74 5.43 -1.16
N PHE A 190 -25.66 6.21 -1.26
CA PHE A 190 -25.50 7.29 -2.23
C PHE A 190 -24.33 6.98 -3.17
N PHE A 191 -24.62 6.94 -4.45
CA PHE A 191 -23.68 6.54 -5.49
C PHE A 191 -23.62 7.55 -6.64
N LYS A 192 -22.41 7.82 -7.10
CA LYS A 192 -22.14 8.52 -8.37
C LYS A 192 -21.04 7.74 -9.14
N PRO A 193 -21.08 7.71 -10.47
CA PRO A 193 -20.14 6.90 -11.28
C PRO A 193 -18.65 7.24 -11.13
N VAL A 194 -18.35 8.41 -10.59
CA VAL A 194 -16.98 8.96 -10.44
C VAL A 194 -16.37 8.71 -9.05
N SER A 195 -16.97 7.84 -8.25
CA SER A 195 -16.48 7.58 -6.89
C SER A 195 -15.17 6.77 -6.89
N LEU A 196 -14.26 7.15 -6.00
CA LEU A 196 -12.97 6.49 -5.82
C LEU A 196 -13.13 5.06 -5.26
N ASP A 197 -12.29 4.14 -5.74
CA ASP A 197 -12.24 2.77 -5.20
C ASP A 197 -11.75 2.78 -3.74
N PRO A 198 -12.35 1.98 -2.84
CA PRO A 198 -11.98 1.94 -1.43
C PRO A 198 -10.49 1.60 -1.18
N GLN A 199 -9.91 0.71 -1.98
CA GLN A 199 -8.50 0.35 -1.86
C GLN A 199 -7.60 1.54 -2.20
N HIS A 200 -7.92 2.31 -3.24
CA HIS A 200 -7.20 3.52 -3.58
C HIS A 200 -7.36 4.61 -2.51
N ALA A 201 -8.58 4.78 -1.98
CA ALA A 201 -8.82 5.72 -0.88
C ALA A 201 -7.99 5.37 0.36
N ARG A 202 -7.96 4.09 0.75
CA ARG A 202 -7.13 3.60 1.86
C ARG A 202 -5.65 3.83 1.60
N LEU A 203 -5.15 3.49 0.41
CA LEU A 203 -3.77 3.72 0.01
C LEU A 203 -3.36 5.19 0.13
N MET A 204 -4.21 6.11 -0.35
CA MET A 204 -3.94 7.54 -0.29
C MET A 204 -3.78 8.02 1.16
N ILE A 205 -4.65 7.57 2.06
CA ILE A 205 -4.58 7.90 3.49
C ILE A 205 -3.31 7.30 4.11
N ASN A 206 -3.00 6.04 3.84
CA ASN A 206 -1.80 5.37 4.36
C ASN A 206 -0.51 6.08 3.91
N LEU A 207 -0.45 6.56 2.67
CA LEU A 207 0.70 7.31 2.13
C LEU A 207 0.93 8.66 2.83
N THR A 208 -0.04 9.18 3.58
CA THR A 208 0.20 10.37 4.43
C THR A 208 0.97 10.04 5.72
N GLY A 209 1.16 8.78 6.08
CA GLY A 209 1.94 8.36 7.25
C GLY A 209 1.14 8.27 8.55
N ASN A 210 -0.13 7.85 8.49
CA ASN A 210 -1.01 7.64 9.66
C ASN A 210 -1.28 8.88 10.52
N GLY A 211 -1.12 10.08 9.95
CA GLY A 211 -1.39 11.31 10.66
C GLY A 211 -2.83 11.80 10.44
N GLY A 212 -3.64 11.87 11.48
CA GLY A 212 -4.87 12.69 11.51
C GLY A 212 -4.60 14.04 12.16
N PRO A 213 -5.50 14.99 12.03
CA PRO A 213 -6.78 14.95 11.30
C PRO A 213 -6.60 15.00 9.78
N VAL A 214 -7.52 14.35 9.07
CA VAL A 214 -7.52 14.22 7.61
C VAL A 214 -8.48 15.24 6.99
N LEU A 215 -8.04 15.96 5.97
CA LEU A 215 -8.89 16.82 5.14
C LEU A 215 -9.13 16.18 3.77
N ASP A 216 -10.39 16.12 3.35
CA ASP A 216 -10.80 15.92 1.96
C ASP A 216 -11.53 17.18 1.47
N PRO A 217 -10.84 18.08 0.74
CA PRO A 217 -11.42 19.37 0.34
C PRO A 217 -12.41 19.26 -0.83
N MET A 218 -12.59 18.07 -1.42
CA MET A 218 -13.53 17.81 -2.54
C MET A 218 -14.15 16.42 -2.36
N CYS A 219 -14.84 16.22 -1.23
CA CYS A 219 -15.14 14.88 -0.72
C CYS A 219 -16.16 14.07 -1.55
N GLY A 220 -16.90 14.70 -2.42
CA GLY A 220 -17.87 14.03 -3.29
C GLY A 220 -18.80 13.11 -2.50
N THR A 221 -18.79 11.82 -2.84
CA THR A 221 -19.59 10.80 -2.15
C THR A 221 -19.01 10.30 -0.83
N GLY A 222 -17.92 10.89 -0.34
CA GLY A 222 -17.29 10.59 0.93
C GLY A 222 -16.39 9.33 0.94
N GLY A 223 -15.88 8.92 -0.23
CA GLY A 223 -15.06 7.70 -0.32
C GLY A 223 -13.81 7.70 0.56
N LEU A 224 -13.06 8.79 0.58
CA LEU A 224 -11.90 8.98 1.46
C LEU A 224 -12.31 9.11 2.93
N LEU A 225 -13.40 9.81 3.22
CA LEU A 225 -13.91 9.97 4.59
C LEU A 225 -14.32 8.62 5.20
N ILE A 226 -14.95 7.74 4.42
CA ILE A 226 -15.30 6.37 4.86
C ILE A 226 -14.03 5.64 5.30
N GLU A 227 -13.00 5.60 4.46
CA GLU A 227 -11.78 4.86 4.77
C GLU A 227 -11.01 5.49 5.94
N SER A 228 -10.94 6.83 6.05
CA SER A 228 -10.28 7.50 7.18
C SER A 228 -10.98 7.23 8.52
N THR A 229 -12.31 7.28 8.55
CA THR A 229 -13.06 7.01 9.79
C THR A 229 -12.98 5.54 10.21
N LEU A 230 -12.95 4.60 9.25
CA LEU A 230 -12.72 3.17 9.55
C LEU A 230 -11.30 2.88 10.06
N MET A 231 -10.35 3.79 9.86
CA MET A 231 -9.02 3.76 10.50
C MET A 231 -9.01 4.43 11.88
N GLY A 232 -10.13 4.97 12.34
CA GLY A 232 -10.21 5.71 13.60
C GLY A 232 -9.62 7.12 13.52
N LEU A 233 -9.42 7.68 12.32
CA LEU A 233 -8.87 9.01 12.14
C LEU A 233 -9.98 10.06 12.16
N GLU A 234 -9.74 11.16 12.88
CA GLU A 234 -10.56 12.37 12.75
C GLU A 234 -10.48 12.89 11.32
N SER A 235 -11.63 13.22 10.71
CA SER A 235 -11.66 13.65 9.32
C SER A 235 -12.74 14.69 9.04
N THR A 236 -12.41 15.59 8.12
CA THR A 236 -13.30 16.65 7.64
C THR A 236 -13.35 16.60 6.12
N GLY A 237 -14.57 16.57 5.57
CA GLY A 237 -14.82 16.69 4.15
C GLY A 237 -15.48 18.02 3.81
N VAL A 238 -15.09 18.61 2.68
CA VAL A 238 -15.72 19.80 2.12
C VAL A 238 -16.16 19.48 0.69
N ASP A 239 -17.35 19.91 0.30
CA ASP A 239 -17.80 19.84 -1.09
C ASP A 239 -18.65 21.06 -1.44
N LEU A 240 -18.51 21.53 -2.68
CA LEU A 240 -19.27 22.68 -3.20
C LEU A 240 -20.71 22.30 -3.54
N ASP A 241 -20.98 21.03 -3.83
CA ASP A 241 -22.30 20.53 -4.18
C ASP A 241 -23.04 20.02 -2.93
N PRO A 242 -24.17 20.68 -2.54
CA PRO A 242 -24.93 20.26 -1.38
C PRO A 242 -25.51 18.83 -1.50
N GLU A 243 -25.75 18.33 -2.73
CA GLU A 243 -26.17 16.93 -2.94
C GLU A 243 -25.05 15.95 -2.52
N MET A 244 -23.78 16.28 -2.84
CA MET A 244 -22.64 15.48 -2.42
C MET A 244 -22.45 15.49 -0.91
N VAL A 245 -22.62 16.65 -0.27
CA VAL A 245 -22.55 16.79 1.19
C VAL A 245 -23.57 15.87 1.88
N GLU A 246 -24.83 15.91 1.48
CA GLU A 246 -25.87 15.06 2.06
C GLU A 246 -25.67 13.57 1.70
N GLY A 247 -25.24 13.28 0.50
CA GLY A 247 -24.88 11.92 0.06
C GLY A 247 -23.72 11.33 0.85
N SER A 248 -22.67 12.12 1.09
CA SER A 248 -21.53 11.73 1.92
C SER A 248 -21.94 11.42 3.35
N LYS A 249 -22.77 12.25 3.99
CA LYS A 249 -23.32 12.00 5.33
C LYS A 249 -24.10 10.68 5.40
N LYS A 250 -24.93 10.37 4.39
CA LYS A 250 -25.67 9.09 4.30
C LYS A 250 -24.72 7.90 4.22
N ASN A 251 -23.66 8.01 3.42
CA ASN A 251 -22.66 6.97 3.26
C ASN A 251 -21.85 6.74 4.55
N LEU A 252 -21.47 7.81 5.25
CA LEU A 252 -20.81 7.74 6.56
C LEU A 252 -21.70 7.05 7.60
N GLN A 253 -22.97 7.44 7.70
CA GLN A 253 -23.92 6.80 8.59
C GLN A 253 -24.07 5.30 8.29
N TRP A 254 -24.13 4.93 7.01
CA TRP A 254 -24.23 3.55 6.57
C TRP A 254 -23.03 2.68 7.02
N CYS A 255 -21.81 3.20 6.99
CA CYS A 255 -20.62 2.46 7.42
C CYS A 255 -20.31 2.62 8.92
N GLY A 256 -21.14 3.32 9.70
CA GLY A 256 -20.87 3.63 11.11
C GLY A 256 -19.75 4.63 11.33
N GLY A 257 -19.33 5.34 10.29
CA GLY A 257 -18.26 6.33 10.34
C GLY A 257 -18.73 7.70 10.81
N HIS A 258 -17.81 8.46 11.42
CA HIS A 258 -18.07 9.81 11.91
C HIS A 258 -17.01 10.76 11.33
N ALA A 259 -17.44 11.64 10.43
CA ALA A 259 -16.63 12.72 9.88
C ALA A 259 -17.44 14.02 9.85
N LYS A 260 -16.76 15.16 9.96
CA LYS A 260 -17.39 16.46 9.73
C LYS A 260 -17.54 16.66 8.22
N VAL A 261 -18.74 16.91 7.71
CA VAL A 261 -18.98 17.17 6.28
C VAL A 261 -19.62 18.55 6.14
N ILE A 262 -18.97 19.44 5.38
CA ILE A 262 -19.28 20.87 5.26
C ILE A 262 -19.61 21.19 3.79
N HIS A 263 -20.69 21.92 3.56
CA HIS A 263 -20.94 22.60 2.30
C HIS A 263 -20.02 23.83 2.21
N GLY A 264 -19.09 23.88 1.24
CA GLY A 264 -18.12 24.95 1.14
C GLY A 264 -17.29 24.90 -0.13
N ASP A 265 -16.52 25.95 -0.36
CA ASP A 265 -15.62 26.08 -1.50
C ASP A 265 -14.19 25.74 -1.11
N ALA A 266 -13.59 24.75 -1.76
CA ALA A 266 -12.20 24.34 -1.54
C ALA A 266 -11.17 25.46 -1.78
N THR A 267 -11.52 26.52 -2.49
CA THR A 267 -10.66 27.69 -2.68
C THR A 267 -10.68 28.65 -1.48
N GLN A 268 -11.56 28.43 -0.50
CA GLN A 268 -11.82 29.34 0.62
C GLN A 268 -11.91 28.63 1.98
N LEU A 269 -11.12 27.58 2.18
CA LEU A 269 -11.15 26.73 3.38
C LEU A 269 -10.95 27.50 4.70
N ALA A 270 -10.08 28.53 4.68
CA ALA A 270 -9.85 29.37 5.85
C ALA A 270 -11.12 30.10 6.38
N HIS A 271 -12.14 30.27 5.55
CA HIS A 271 -13.41 30.89 5.94
C HIS A 271 -14.40 29.90 6.57
N LEU A 272 -14.07 28.58 6.59
CA LEU A 272 -14.96 27.52 7.09
C LEU A 272 -14.72 27.19 8.58
N ASP A 273 -13.89 27.95 9.28
CA ASP A 273 -13.50 27.68 10.67
C ASP A 273 -13.02 26.24 10.87
N ILE A 274 -12.07 25.83 10.02
CA ILE A 274 -11.39 24.54 10.05
C ILE A 274 -9.88 24.74 9.94
N GLY A 275 -9.10 23.84 10.54
CA GLY A 275 -7.64 23.93 10.46
C GLY A 275 -6.95 22.84 11.28
N GLY A 276 -5.62 22.90 11.31
CA GLY A 276 -4.80 21.94 12.04
C GLY A 276 -4.69 20.58 11.36
N PHE A 277 -4.88 20.52 10.04
CA PHE A 277 -4.79 19.27 9.31
C PHE A 277 -3.33 18.84 9.12
N ARG A 278 -3.07 17.56 9.36
CA ARG A 278 -1.76 16.93 9.16
C ARG A 278 -1.73 16.03 7.94
N SER A 279 -2.91 15.59 7.48
CA SER A 279 -3.09 14.78 6.30
C SER A 279 -4.14 15.39 5.37
N VAL A 280 -3.87 15.42 4.07
CA VAL A 280 -4.82 15.87 3.06
C VAL A 280 -4.93 14.79 1.98
N CYS A 281 -6.13 14.35 1.69
CA CYS A 281 -6.39 13.37 0.63
C CYS A 281 -7.55 13.83 -0.23
N PHE A 282 -7.38 13.88 -1.56
CA PHE A 282 -8.48 14.22 -2.45
C PHE A 282 -8.30 13.68 -3.88
N ASP A 283 -9.43 13.46 -4.52
CA ASP A 283 -9.58 13.05 -5.90
C ASP A 283 -10.44 14.12 -6.61
N PRO A 284 -9.82 15.13 -7.28
CA PRO A 284 -10.57 16.24 -7.83
C PRO A 284 -11.54 15.78 -8.92
N PRO A 285 -12.69 16.45 -9.11
CA PRO A 285 -13.71 16.03 -10.06
C PRO A 285 -13.17 15.97 -11.50
N TYR A 286 -13.49 14.86 -12.20
CA TYR A 286 -13.11 14.63 -13.59
C TYR A 286 -14.25 15.03 -14.51
N GLY A 287 -14.06 16.06 -15.36
CA GLY A 287 -14.98 16.39 -16.42
C GLY A 287 -14.26 16.88 -17.66
N ARG A 288 -14.64 16.41 -18.86
CA ARG A 288 -14.01 16.84 -20.13
C ARG A 288 -14.10 18.37 -20.32
N ASN A 289 -15.02 19.03 -19.63
CA ASN A 289 -15.26 20.46 -19.70
C ASN A 289 -14.70 21.25 -18.52
N ALA A 290 -14.34 20.59 -17.41
CA ALA A 290 -13.89 21.28 -16.19
C ALA A 290 -12.42 21.77 -16.26
N TRP A 291 -11.59 21.19 -17.13
CA TRP A 291 -10.14 21.34 -17.06
C TRP A 291 -9.48 21.76 -18.39
N ARG A 292 -10.04 22.69 -19.16
CA ARG A 292 -9.55 23.03 -20.51
C ARG A 292 -9.08 24.47 -20.73
N SER A 293 -8.78 25.25 -19.69
CA SER A 293 -8.37 26.65 -19.88
C SER A 293 -7.38 27.12 -18.79
N ASP A 294 -6.75 28.28 -19.00
CA ASP A 294 -5.93 28.96 -17.99
C ASP A 294 -6.67 29.19 -16.66
N SER A 295 -8.01 29.21 -16.70
CA SER A 295 -8.85 29.28 -15.51
C SER A 295 -8.67 28.09 -14.56
N ILE A 296 -8.27 26.91 -15.07
CA ILE A 296 -8.05 25.69 -14.27
C ILE A 296 -6.78 25.79 -13.45
N LEU A 297 -5.71 26.33 -14.05
CA LEU A 297 -4.47 26.62 -13.36
C LEU A 297 -4.73 27.53 -12.17
N ASN A 298 -5.47 28.59 -12.40
CA ASN A 298 -5.82 29.55 -11.36
C ASN A 298 -6.68 28.88 -10.27
N LEU A 299 -7.67 28.09 -10.66
CA LEU A 299 -8.51 27.37 -9.72
C LEU A 299 -7.70 26.37 -8.88
N PHE A 300 -6.88 25.52 -9.51
CA PHE A 300 -6.06 24.54 -8.80
C PHE A 300 -5.01 25.19 -7.91
N THR A 301 -4.41 26.32 -8.37
CA THR A 301 -3.53 27.15 -7.54
C THR A 301 -4.25 27.69 -6.30
N SER A 302 -5.48 28.21 -6.48
CA SER A 302 -6.29 28.70 -5.35
C SER A 302 -6.64 27.58 -4.36
N VAL A 303 -6.95 26.38 -4.85
CA VAL A 303 -7.19 25.20 -4.02
C VAL A 303 -5.94 24.82 -3.23
N LEU A 304 -4.77 24.72 -3.87
CA LEU A 304 -3.52 24.36 -3.17
C LEU A 304 -3.13 25.39 -2.11
N ASN A 305 -3.27 26.69 -2.40
CA ASN A 305 -3.03 27.76 -1.43
C ASN A 305 -4.02 27.71 -0.27
N SER A 306 -5.29 27.46 -0.56
CA SER A 306 -6.34 27.34 0.45
C SER A 306 -6.10 26.12 1.36
N ILE A 307 -5.73 24.97 0.81
CA ILE A 307 -5.33 23.79 1.60
C ILE A 307 -4.11 24.12 2.47
N HIS A 308 -3.08 24.78 1.89
CA HIS A 308 -1.87 25.17 2.61
C HIS A 308 -2.18 26.02 3.83
N SER A 309 -3.17 26.92 3.75
CA SER A 309 -3.51 27.85 4.84
C SER A 309 -4.17 27.19 6.06
N VAL A 310 -4.74 26.00 5.91
CA VAL A 310 -5.45 25.26 6.98
C VAL A 310 -4.67 24.04 7.51
N CYS A 311 -3.49 23.78 6.95
CA CYS A 311 -2.63 22.65 7.32
C CYS A 311 -1.50 23.06 8.26
N GLU A 312 -1.04 22.13 9.10
CA GLU A 312 0.16 22.28 9.91
C GLU A 312 1.44 22.17 9.06
N ASP A 313 2.55 22.71 9.56
CA ASP A 313 3.87 22.52 8.94
C ASP A 313 4.23 21.04 8.88
N GLY A 314 4.76 20.59 7.74
CA GLY A 314 5.06 19.20 7.52
C GLY A 314 3.85 18.31 7.21
N ALA A 315 2.64 18.89 7.08
CA ALA A 315 1.47 18.14 6.64
C ALA A 315 1.71 17.45 5.29
N VAL A 316 1.16 16.25 5.13
CA VAL A 316 1.33 15.44 3.93
C VAL A 316 0.04 15.42 3.11
N MET A 317 0.16 15.76 1.85
CA MET A 317 -0.93 15.69 0.87
C MET A 317 -0.77 14.46 -0.01
N CYS A 318 -1.85 13.75 -0.26
CA CYS A 318 -1.93 12.70 -1.27
C CYS A 318 -3.12 12.96 -2.19
N CYS A 319 -2.87 13.28 -3.46
CA CYS A 319 -3.94 13.57 -4.41
C CYS A 319 -3.84 12.74 -5.68
N MET A 320 -5.02 12.36 -6.21
CA MET A 320 -5.14 11.53 -7.42
C MET A 320 -5.55 12.40 -8.59
N LEU A 321 -4.61 12.76 -9.46
CA LEU A 321 -4.84 13.69 -10.55
C LEU A 321 -5.11 12.98 -11.89
N PRO A 322 -6.06 13.45 -12.72
CA PRO A 322 -6.26 12.91 -14.07
C PRO A 322 -5.04 13.17 -14.94
N ALA A 323 -4.62 12.15 -15.69
CA ALA A 323 -3.49 12.23 -16.60
C ALA A 323 -3.83 11.62 -17.95
N ASP A 324 -3.11 12.02 -19.00
CA ASP A 324 -3.16 11.31 -20.28
C ASP A 324 -2.54 9.91 -20.16
N VAL A 325 -2.78 9.07 -21.15
CA VAL A 325 -2.30 7.68 -21.16
C VAL A 325 -0.76 7.63 -21.13
N GLU A 326 -0.10 8.56 -21.79
CA GLU A 326 1.36 8.66 -21.82
C GLU A 326 1.92 9.26 -20.52
N GLN A 327 1.06 9.83 -19.67
CA GLN A 327 1.43 10.46 -18.40
C GLN A 327 2.34 11.70 -18.58
N LEU A 328 2.32 12.31 -19.75
CA LEU A 328 3.07 13.54 -20.06
C LEU A 328 2.33 14.78 -19.57
N ASN A 329 0.99 14.72 -19.63
CA ASN A 329 0.14 15.80 -19.16
C ASN A 329 -0.73 15.31 -17.99
N VAL A 330 -0.85 16.15 -16.98
CA VAL A 330 -1.69 15.98 -15.81
C VAL A 330 -2.64 17.15 -15.76
N MET A 331 -3.94 16.90 -15.62
CA MET A 331 -4.97 17.95 -15.69
C MET A 331 -4.85 18.83 -16.96
N GLY A 332 -4.46 18.22 -18.10
CA GLY A 332 -4.28 18.95 -19.37
C GLY A 332 -2.99 19.78 -19.48
N MET A 333 -2.11 19.72 -18.50
CA MET A 333 -0.88 20.49 -18.41
C MET A 333 0.35 19.58 -18.37
N LYS A 334 1.46 20.03 -18.96
CA LYS A 334 2.75 19.30 -18.84
C LYS A 334 3.11 19.05 -17.38
N TRP A 335 3.49 17.82 -17.06
CA TRP A 335 3.82 17.41 -15.69
C TRP A 335 4.88 18.31 -15.03
N GLN A 336 5.85 18.79 -15.80
CA GLN A 336 6.86 19.71 -15.27
C GLN A 336 6.26 21.02 -14.74
N LYS A 337 5.30 21.61 -15.48
CA LYS A 337 4.59 22.82 -15.02
C LYS A 337 3.74 22.56 -13.79
N MET A 338 3.15 21.37 -13.70
CA MET A 338 2.41 20.97 -12.49
C MET A 338 3.31 20.89 -11.26
N LYS A 339 4.52 20.33 -11.39
CA LYS A 339 5.51 20.32 -10.29
C LYS A 339 5.87 21.72 -9.83
N GLU A 340 6.15 22.62 -10.77
CA GLU A 340 6.45 24.02 -10.46
C GLU A 340 5.27 24.72 -9.76
N LEU A 341 4.04 24.32 -10.03
CA LEU A 341 2.86 24.83 -9.36
C LEU A 341 2.80 24.38 -7.91
N PHE A 342 3.04 23.08 -7.64
CA PHE A 342 3.13 22.57 -6.29
C PHE A 342 4.20 23.32 -5.49
N ASP A 343 5.40 23.48 -6.03
CA ASP A 343 6.50 24.19 -5.37
C ASP A 343 6.13 25.65 -5.05
N LYS A 344 5.51 26.37 -5.99
CA LYS A 344 5.07 27.77 -5.82
C LYS A 344 3.98 27.94 -4.76
N THR A 345 3.21 26.88 -4.50
CA THR A 345 2.13 26.89 -3.51
C THR A 345 2.53 26.28 -2.15
N GLY A 346 3.85 26.08 -1.93
CA GLY A 346 4.39 25.57 -0.67
C GLY A 346 4.26 24.06 -0.49
N TRP A 347 4.13 23.30 -1.59
CA TRP A 347 4.03 21.85 -1.58
C TRP A 347 5.20 21.21 -2.29
N ARG A 348 6.10 20.56 -1.58
CA ARG A 348 7.22 19.81 -2.16
C ARG A 348 6.78 18.37 -2.47
N ILE A 349 6.76 18.01 -3.75
CA ILE A 349 6.48 16.64 -4.19
C ILE A 349 7.66 15.75 -3.78
N ASP A 350 7.38 14.68 -3.03
CA ASP A 350 8.34 13.66 -2.63
C ASP A 350 7.98 12.26 -3.15
N GLY A 351 6.82 12.10 -3.81
CA GLY A 351 6.42 10.88 -4.47
C GLY A 351 5.41 11.13 -5.58
N ASP A 352 5.57 10.43 -6.71
CA ASP A 352 4.55 10.40 -7.76
C ASP A 352 4.52 9.04 -8.47
N TRP A 353 3.32 8.54 -8.74
CA TRP A 353 3.10 7.21 -9.32
C TRP A 353 2.06 7.26 -10.44
N LYS A 354 2.37 6.54 -11.51
CA LYS A 354 1.50 6.42 -12.68
C LYS A 354 0.52 5.27 -12.48
N ILE A 355 -0.76 5.56 -12.50
CA ILE A 355 -1.83 4.55 -12.34
C ILE A 355 -2.61 4.44 -13.63
N PRO A 356 -2.39 3.40 -14.45
CA PRO A 356 -3.22 3.16 -15.62
C PRO A 356 -4.63 2.75 -15.17
N VAL A 357 -5.66 3.36 -15.79
CA VAL A 357 -7.07 3.04 -15.48
C VAL A 357 -7.69 2.23 -16.62
N HIS A 358 -7.63 2.74 -17.84
CA HIS A 358 -8.06 2.05 -19.07
C HIS A 358 -7.40 2.69 -20.31
N ALA A 359 -7.69 2.19 -21.49
CA ALA A 359 -7.02 2.58 -22.74
C ALA A 359 -7.03 4.09 -23.04
N SER A 360 -7.90 4.89 -22.45
CA SER A 360 -8.02 6.34 -22.72
C SER A 360 -7.91 7.23 -21.47
N LEU A 361 -7.67 6.64 -20.27
CA LEU A 361 -7.58 7.38 -19.03
C LEU A 361 -6.49 6.78 -18.14
N SER A 362 -5.64 7.64 -17.64
CA SER A 362 -4.68 7.35 -16.57
C SER A 362 -4.86 8.33 -15.42
N ARG A 363 -4.30 7.98 -14.30
CA ARG A 363 -4.22 8.85 -13.12
C ARG A 363 -2.78 8.95 -12.65
N ARG A 364 -2.45 10.05 -12.03
CA ARG A 364 -1.19 10.23 -11.32
C ARG A 364 -1.49 10.47 -9.85
N LEU A 365 -1.02 9.56 -9.03
CA LEU A 365 -1.03 9.73 -7.58
C LEU A 365 0.19 10.54 -7.19
N VAL A 366 -0.02 11.65 -6.49
CA VAL A 366 1.03 12.58 -6.08
C VAL A 366 1.03 12.66 -4.57
N ARG A 367 2.21 12.51 -3.98
CA ARG A 367 2.47 12.77 -2.57
C ARG A 367 3.33 14.02 -2.46
N ALA A 368 2.92 14.94 -1.60
CA ALA A 368 3.65 16.18 -1.38
C ALA A 368 3.63 16.57 0.11
N VAL A 369 4.70 17.22 0.56
CA VAL A 369 4.84 17.68 1.94
C VAL A 369 4.73 19.19 1.95
N ARG A 370 3.95 19.72 2.89
CA ARG A 370 3.87 21.17 3.14
C ARG A 370 5.22 21.67 3.66
N ILE A 371 5.75 22.67 2.99
CA ILE A 371 6.96 23.39 3.43
C ILE A 371 6.57 24.78 3.91
N PRO A 372 7.26 25.34 4.92
CA PRO A 372 7.08 26.72 5.30
C PRO A 372 7.34 27.64 4.10
N VAL A 373 6.48 28.64 3.90
CA VAL A 373 6.60 29.67 2.86
C VAL A 373 7.23 30.91 3.44
#